data_34b5f620c92b53a2ae9fa0f1855525e4
#
_entry.id   34b5f620c92b53a2ae9fa0f1855525e4
#
_cell.length_a   1.000
_cell.length_b   1.000
_cell.length_c   1.000
_cell.angle_alpha   90.00
_cell.angle_beta   90.00
_cell.angle_gamma   90.00
#
_symmetry.space_group_name_H-M   'P 1'
#
loop_
_entity.id
_entity.type
_entity.pdbx_description
1 polymer ?
#
loop_
_entity_poly.entity_id
_entity_poly.type
_entity_poly.pdbx_seq_one_letter_code
_entity_poly.pdbx_strand_id
1 'polypeptide(L)'
;MPGHARKTALLAIAGALVLMLGLVAWIGQAAADTKLTLTTWRIEPSMIKANQSWTVKLWVGNLGSEVPKKGFTIQVLGCDKEYAKCDKVYATEEIKAGASDLAPGKLPGREVVLPIKEGLGKGEHFILFVVDSKKEVGDTIRKQVRVPVVSGP
;
A
#
# COMPACT_ATOMS: atom_id res chain seq x y z
N MET A 1 -35.84 -2.77 -66.62
CA MET A 1 -35.66 -2.00 -65.37
C MET A 1 -34.64 -2.68 -64.47
N PRO A 2 -33.44 -2.20 -64.37
CA PRO A 2 -32.50 -2.65 -63.34
C PRO A 2 -32.00 -1.42 -62.56
N GLY A 3 -32.43 -1.21 -61.35
CA GLY A 3 -32.06 0.01 -60.62
C GLY A 3 -32.11 -0.02 -59.11
N HIS A 4 -32.45 -1.10 -58.45
CA HIS A 4 -32.62 -1.10 -56.98
C HIS A 4 -31.65 -1.98 -56.17
N ALA A 5 -30.81 -2.79 -56.81
CA ALA A 5 -29.93 -3.74 -56.08
C ALA A 5 -28.60 -3.16 -55.57
N ARG A 6 -28.19 -1.95 -56.02
CA ARG A 6 -26.90 -1.36 -55.65
C ARG A 6 -26.92 -0.45 -54.43
N LYS A 7 -28.05 0.00 -53.95
CA LYS A 7 -28.13 0.93 -52.80
C LYS A 7 -28.18 0.21 -51.45
N THR A 8 -28.62 -1.02 -51.40
CA THR A 8 -28.70 -1.79 -50.15
C THR A 8 -27.36 -2.39 -49.70
N ALA A 9 -26.45 -2.66 -50.65
CA ALA A 9 -25.14 -3.21 -50.33
C ALA A 9 -24.16 -2.21 -49.65
N LEU A 10 -24.30 -0.91 -50.03
CA LEU A 10 -23.45 0.16 -49.44
C LEU A 10 -23.83 0.50 -47.99
N LEU A 11 -25.08 0.39 -47.63
CA LEU A 11 -25.57 0.65 -46.25
C LEU A 11 -25.15 -0.47 -45.27
N ALA A 12 -25.04 -1.71 -45.73
CA ALA A 12 -24.62 -2.84 -44.90
C ALA A 12 -23.12 -2.77 -44.53
N ILE A 13 -22.28 -2.28 -45.45
CA ILE A 13 -20.85 -2.14 -45.24
C ILE A 13 -20.53 -0.99 -44.27
N ALA A 14 -21.27 0.12 -44.36
CA ALA A 14 -21.11 1.25 -43.45
C ALA A 14 -21.50 0.89 -41.98
N GLY A 15 -22.56 0.08 -41.81
CA GLY A 15 -22.98 -0.38 -40.49
C GLY A 15 -22.01 -1.34 -39.81
N ALA A 16 -21.38 -2.22 -40.58
CA ALA A 16 -20.37 -3.16 -40.07
C ALA A 16 -19.06 -2.46 -39.65
N LEU A 17 -18.67 -1.41 -40.37
CA LEU A 17 -17.44 -0.67 -40.04
C LEU A 17 -17.57 0.16 -38.75
N VAL A 18 -18.75 0.73 -38.50
CA VAL A 18 -19.02 1.49 -37.27
C VAL A 18 -19.09 0.58 -36.05
N LEU A 19 -19.61 -0.65 -36.18
CA LEU A 19 -19.60 -1.66 -35.11
C LEU A 19 -18.20 -2.17 -34.77
N MET A 20 -17.33 -2.31 -35.78
CA MET A 20 -15.91 -2.72 -35.54
C MET A 20 -15.11 -1.62 -34.87
N LEU A 21 -15.32 -0.35 -35.18
CA LEU A 21 -14.66 0.79 -34.52
C LEU A 21 -15.16 1.00 -33.08
N GLY A 22 -16.39 0.64 -32.77
CA GLY A 22 -16.95 0.71 -31.42
C GLY A 22 -16.40 -0.39 -30.47
N LEU A 23 -16.01 -1.54 -30.99
CA LEU A 23 -15.47 -2.64 -30.19
C LEU A 23 -13.98 -2.46 -29.83
N VAL A 24 -13.22 -1.68 -30.56
CA VAL A 24 -11.79 -1.42 -30.26
C VAL A 24 -11.62 -0.39 -29.14
N ALA A 25 -12.63 0.43 -28.86
CA ALA A 25 -12.57 1.44 -27.79
C ALA A 25 -12.82 0.86 -26.38
N TRP A 26 -13.14 -0.42 -26.26
CA TRP A 26 -13.36 -1.12 -24.98
C TRP A 26 -12.27 -2.12 -24.62
N ILE A 27 -11.07 -1.97 -25.19
CA ILE A 27 -9.88 -2.55 -24.52
C ILE A 27 -9.66 -1.64 -23.33
N GLY A 28 -10.27 -2.01 -22.21
CA GLY A 28 -10.22 -1.28 -20.97
C GLY A 28 -8.75 -0.96 -20.68
N GLN A 29 -8.43 0.32 -20.62
CA GLN A 29 -7.22 0.75 -19.95
C GLN A 29 -7.30 0.12 -18.57
N ALA A 30 -6.48 -0.91 -18.32
CA ALA A 30 -6.28 -1.39 -16.97
C ALA A 30 -5.94 -0.15 -16.15
N ALA A 31 -6.83 0.22 -15.24
CA ALA A 31 -6.64 1.41 -14.43
C ALA A 31 -5.28 1.24 -13.77
N ALA A 32 -4.39 2.17 -14.06
CA ALA A 32 -3.10 2.23 -13.42
C ALA A 32 -3.32 2.24 -11.92
N ASP A 33 -2.88 1.21 -11.25
CA ASP A 33 -3.19 0.97 -9.84
C ASP A 33 -1.91 0.87 -9.03
N THR A 34 -1.89 1.56 -7.92
CA THR A 34 -0.86 1.42 -6.89
C THR A 34 -1.42 0.55 -5.78
N LYS A 35 -0.80 -0.60 -5.56
CA LYS A 35 -1.19 -1.53 -4.50
C LYS A 35 -0.03 -1.75 -3.54
N LEU A 36 -0.01 -0.97 -2.47
CA LEU A 36 1.00 -1.11 -1.42
C LEU A 36 0.83 -2.44 -0.68
N THR A 37 1.93 -2.96 -0.18
CA THR A 37 1.96 -4.14 0.69
C THR A 37 3.04 -3.99 1.75
N LEU A 38 2.78 -4.46 2.96
CA LEU A 38 3.80 -4.64 3.98
C LEU A 38 4.45 -6.01 3.77
N THR A 39 5.64 -6.02 3.17
CA THR A 39 6.33 -7.24 2.77
C THR A 39 6.92 -7.97 3.98
N THR A 40 7.59 -7.23 4.84
CA THR A 40 8.18 -7.75 6.08
C THR A 40 8.40 -6.62 7.08
N TRP A 41 8.73 -6.98 8.30
CA TRP A 41 9.00 -6.04 9.36
C TRP A 41 10.00 -6.63 10.37
N ARG A 42 10.68 -5.75 11.11
CA ARG A 42 11.61 -6.12 12.18
C ARG A 42 11.55 -5.10 13.31
N ILE A 43 11.72 -5.56 14.52
CA ILE A 43 11.90 -4.72 15.71
C ILE A 43 13.31 -4.97 16.24
N GLU A 44 14.03 -3.90 16.52
CA GLU A 44 15.40 -3.94 17.03
C GLU A 44 15.53 -3.11 18.33
N PRO A 45 16.18 -3.66 19.35
CA PRO A 45 16.72 -5.02 19.44
C PRO A 45 15.61 -6.07 19.45
N SER A 46 15.90 -7.31 19.06
CA SER A 46 14.96 -8.43 19.06
C SER A 46 14.39 -8.74 20.45
N MET A 47 15.11 -8.36 21.49
CA MET A 47 14.69 -8.41 22.89
C MET A 47 14.72 -6.99 23.45
N ILE A 48 13.58 -6.37 23.59
CA ILE A 48 13.45 -5.02 24.16
C ILE A 48 13.51 -5.11 25.69
N LYS A 49 14.35 -4.29 26.28
CA LYS A 49 14.40 -4.08 27.74
C LYS A 49 13.51 -2.90 28.13
N ALA A 50 12.92 -2.97 29.31
CA ALA A 50 12.06 -1.91 29.81
C ALA A 50 12.76 -0.55 29.80
N ASN A 51 12.05 0.47 29.35
CA ASN A 51 12.49 1.86 29.23
C ASN A 51 13.67 2.09 28.26
N GLN A 52 13.99 1.12 27.42
CA GLN A 52 15.01 1.25 26.38
C GLN A 52 14.39 1.77 25.08
N SER A 53 15.14 2.61 24.35
CA SER A 53 14.77 2.99 22.97
C SER A 53 14.84 1.76 22.05
N TRP A 54 14.01 1.77 21.01
CA TRP A 54 13.88 0.67 20.06
C TRP A 54 13.63 1.21 18.67
N THR A 55 13.72 0.36 17.68
CA THR A 55 13.55 0.75 16.27
C THR A 55 12.63 -0.24 15.58
N VAL A 56 11.73 0.27 14.76
CA VAL A 56 10.93 -0.52 13.83
C VAL A 56 11.50 -0.34 12.43
N LYS A 57 11.73 -1.44 11.73
CA LYS A 57 12.05 -1.47 10.31
C LYS A 57 10.89 -2.13 9.57
N LEU A 58 10.37 -1.45 8.56
CA LEU A 58 9.28 -1.93 7.72
C LEU A 58 9.75 -1.96 6.28
N TRP A 59 9.37 -2.98 5.52
CA TRP A 59 9.58 -3.02 4.08
C TRP A 59 8.23 -2.94 3.39
N VAL A 60 8.03 -1.86 2.65
CA VAL A 60 6.80 -1.60 1.91
C VAL A 60 7.08 -1.81 0.43
N GLY A 61 6.38 -2.75 -0.16
CA GLY A 61 6.43 -3.04 -1.60
C GLY A 61 5.20 -2.51 -2.32
N ASN A 62 5.23 -2.61 -3.64
CA ASN A 62 4.12 -2.24 -4.50
C ASN A 62 3.80 -3.41 -5.45
N LEU A 63 2.63 -3.98 -5.28
CA LEU A 63 2.07 -5.05 -6.13
C LEU A 63 1.20 -4.52 -7.27
N GLY A 64 1.03 -3.20 -7.36
CA GLY A 64 0.29 -2.56 -8.44
C GLY A 64 1.09 -2.45 -9.73
N SER A 65 0.57 -1.69 -10.68
CA SER A 65 1.15 -1.48 -12.01
C SER A 65 1.87 -0.13 -12.16
N GLU A 66 1.71 0.80 -11.21
CA GLU A 66 2.32 2.12 -11.22
C GLU A 66 2.99 2.49 -9.89
N VAL A 67 3.99 3.36 -9.98
CA VAL A 67 4.60 4.01 -8.81
C VAL A 67 3.57 4.93 -8.14
N PRO A 68 3.54 5.04 -6.79
CA PRO A 68 2.64 5.95 -6.11
C PRO A 68 2.78 7.39 -6.61
N LYS A 69 1.69 7.96 -7.12
CA LYS A 69 1.62 9.34 -7.63
C LYS A 69 1.43 10.37 -6.52
N LYS A 70 1.03 9.91 -5.33
CA LYS A 70 0.88 10.72 -4.13
C LYS A 70 1.79 10.19 -3.03
N GLY A 71 2.16 11.05 -2.10
CA GLY A 71 2.80 10.62 -0.87
C GLY A 71 1.81 9.88 0.03
N PHE A 72 2.32 9.12 0.97
CA PHE A 72 1.51 8.42 1.96
C PHE A 72 2.23 8.37 3.31
N THR A 73 1.48 8.10 4.36
CA THR A 73 1.99 8.12 5.74
C THR A 73 2.06 6.72 6.33
N ILE A 74 3.19 6.42 6.97
CA ILE A 74 3.38 5.20 7.76
C ILE A 74 3.39 5.59 9.24
N GLN A 75 2.70 4.80 10.08
CA GLN A 75 2.62 5.02 11.51
C GLN A 75 2.92 3.76 12.29
N VAL A 76 3.55 3.94 13.46
CA VAL A 76 3.69 2.92 14.49
C VAL A 76 2.89 3.36 15.70
N LEU A 77 1.87 2.59 16.04
CA LEU A 77 0.93 2.90 17.12
C LEU A 77 1.02 1.87 18.25
N GLY A 78 0.81 2.33 19.47
CA GLY A 78 0.59 1.48 20.64
C GLY A 78 -0.89 1.21 20.84
N CYS A 79 -1.22 -0.03 21.17
CA CYS A 79 -2.58 -0.47 21.47
C CYS A 79 -2.69 -0.86 22.96
N ASP A 80 -3.84 -0.61 23.56
CA ASP A 80 -4.08 -0.96 24.99
C ASP A 80 -4.04 -2.48 25.21
N LYS A 81 -4.55 -3.24 24.24
CA LYS A 81 -4.59 -4.70 24.24
C LYS A 81 -4.70 -5.22 22.80
N GLU A 82 -4.66 -6.52 22.64
CA GLU A 82 -4.81 -7.17 21.33
C GLU A 82 -6.15 -6.79 20.66
N TYR A 83 -6.08 -6.38 19.40
CA TYR A 83 -7.21 -5.92 18.58
C TYR A 83 -8.06 -4.80 19.17
N ALA A 84 -7.49 -4.03 20.11
CA ALA A 84 -8.15 -2.91 20.75
C ALA A 84 -7.82 -1.58 20.11
N LYS A 85 -8.24 -0.50 20.76
CA LYS A 85 -7.94 0.86 20.39
C LYS A 85 -6.43 1.10 20.39
N CYS A 86 -5.92 1.66 19.28
CA CYS A 86 -4.52 1.97 19.07
C CYS A 86 -4.41 3.45 18.73
N ASP A 87 -4.22 4.28 19.73
CA ASP A 87 -4.21 5.74 19.58
C ASP A 87 -2.88 6.38 20.01
N LYS A 88 -2.02 5.64 20.69
CA LYS A 88 -0.69 6.14 21.07
C LYS A 88 0.25 6.10 19.87
N VAL A 89 0.60 7.25 19.32
CA VAL A 89 1.55 7.34 18.19
C VAL A 89 2.98 7.31 18.72
N TYR A 90 3.76 6.28 18.35
CA TYR A 90 5.19 6.17 18.67
C TYR A 90 6.06 6.81 17.58
N ALA A 91 5.71 6.61 16.32
CA ALA A 91 6.44 7.18 15.19
C ALA A 91 5.53 7.40 14.00
N THR A 92 5.88 8.38 13.16
CA THR A 92 5.24 8.68 11.89
C THR A 92 6.30 9.02 10.86
N GLU A 93 6.20 8.47 9.66
CA GLU A 93 7.05 8.77 8.51
C GLU A 93 6.19 9.09 7.30
N GLU A 94 6.55 10.13 6.58
CA GLU A 94 5.89 10.52 5.33
C GLU A 94 6.73 10.08 4.13
N ILE A 95 6.16 9.25 3.27
CA ILE A 95 6.78 8.76 2.05
C ILE A 95 6.35 9.66 0.90
N LYS A 96 7.32 10.25 0.22
CA LYS A 96 7.07 11.16 -0.91
C LYS A 96 6.57 10.40 -2.14
N ALA A 97 5.79 11.08 -2.96
CA ALA A 97 5.36 10.58 -4.27
C ALA A 97 6.56 10.26 -5.18
N GLY A 98 6.37 9.31 -6.09
CA GLY A 98 7.37 8.99 -7.12
C GLY A 98 8.61 8.25 -6.62
N ALA A 99 8.58 7.66 -5.42
CA ALA A 99 9.71 6.91 -4.88
C ALA A 99 10.04 5.69 -5.77
N SER A 100 11.23 5.70 -6.38
CA SER A 100 11.67 4.67 -7.35
C SER A 100 11.85 3.28 -6.75
N ASP A 101 12.04 3.19 -5.45
CA ASP A 101 12.11 1.95 -4.67
C ASP A 101 10.72 1.31 -4.44
N LEU A 102 9.64 2.04 -4.78
CA LEU A 102 8.26 1.57 -4.83
C LEU A 102 7.79 1.31 -6.28
N ALA A 103 8.70 1.02 -7.19
CA ALA A 103 8.35 0.57 -8.52
C ALA A 103 7.59 -0.77 -8.48
N PRO A 104 6.65 -1.00 -9.42
CA PRO A 104 5.87 -2.23 -9.49
C PRO A 104 6.72 -3.49 -9.44
N GLY A 105 6.34 -4.45 -8.60
CA GLY A 105 7.02 -5.74 -8.48
C GLY A 105 8.40 -5.71 -7.81
N LYS A 106 8.89 -4.55 -7.39
CA LYS A 106 10.18 -4.43 -6.69
C LYS A 106 10.02 -4.84 -5.23
N LEU A 107 10.45 -6.04 -4.90
CA LEU A 107 10.39 -6.59 -3.55
C LEU A 107 11.81 -6.84 -3.00
N PRO A 108 12.00 -6.66 -1.68
CA PRO A 108 11.02 -6.36 -0.64
C PRO A 108 10.45 -4.94 -0.64
N GLY A 109 10.91 -4.06 -1.54
CA GLY A 109 10.48 -2.69 -1.67
C GLY A 109 11.32 -1.71 -0.83
N ARG A 110 10.68 -0.60 -0.42
CA ARG A 110 11.31 0.46 0.36
C ARG A 110 11.48 0.05 1.81
N GLU A 111 12.70 0.15 2.32
CA GLU A 111 12.97 0.08 3.76
C GLU A 111 12.63 1.42 4.42
N VAL A 112 11.85 1.37 5.48
CA VAL A 112 11.49 2.51 6.33
C VAL A 112 11.96 2.21 7.75
N VAL A 113 12.84 3.04 8.28
CA VAL A 113 13.45 2.90 9.61
C VAL A 113 12.86 3.94 10.54
N LEU A 114 12.18 3.49 11.58
CA LEU A 114 11.46 4.32 12.55
C LEU A 114 12.08 4.16 13.94
N PRO A 115 13.02 5.03 14.31
CA PRO A 115 13.59 5.03 15.67
C PRO A 115 12.56 5.57 16.67
N ILE A 116 12.37 4.84 17.77
CA ILE A 116 11.43 5.20 18.83
C ILE A 116 12.24 5.44 20.10
N LYS A 117 12.25 6.66 20.56
CA LYS A 117 12.99 7.09 21.75
C LYS A 117 12.26 6.72 23.04
N GLU A 118 10.93 6.69 22.99
CA GLU A 118 10.12 6.34 24.15
C GLU A 118 10.23 4.83 24.41
N GLY A 119 10.69 4.48 25.61
CA GLY A 119 10.76 3.09 26.04
C GLY A 119 9.40 2.51 26.40
N LEU A 120 9.28 1.21 26.24
CA LEU A 120 8.14 0.45 26.69
C LEU A 120 8.36 0.02 28.15
N GLY A 121 7.29 -0.03 28.94
CA GLY A 121 7.32 -0.65 30.27
C GLY A 121 7.52 -2.17 30.18
N LYS A 122 7.90 -2.80 31.31
CA LYS A 122 7.96 -4.28 31.38
C LYS A 122 6.58 -4.88 31.09
N GLY A 123 6.53 -5.97 30.34
CA GLY A 123 5.32 -6.71 30.06
C GLY A 123 5.12 -6.95 28.57
N GLU A 124 3.87 -7.22 28.22
CA GLU A 124 3.46 -7.48 26.86
C GLU A 124 2.80 -6.24 26.26
N HIS A 125 3.26 -5.85 25.09
CA HIS A 125 2.75 -4.69 24.36
C HIS A 125 2.23 -5.10 22.98
N PHE A 126 1.19 -4.43 22.54
CA PHE A 126 0.62 -4.61 21.21
C PHE A 126 0.94 -3.37 20.37
N ILE A 127 1.66 -3.58 19.29
CA ILE A 127 2.12 -2.53 18.39
C ILE A 127 1.43 -2.71 17.04
N LEU A 128 0.87 -1.64 16.50
CA LEU A 128 0.19 -1.63 15.21
C LEU A 128 1.02 -0.84 14.19
N PHE A 129 1.40 -1.50 13.11
CA PHE A 129 1.95 -0.84 11.94
C PHE A 129 0.82 -0.46 11.00
N VAL A 130 0.78 0.78 10.56
CA VAL A 130 -0.23 1.31 9.64
C VAL A 130 0.48 1.91 8.44
N VAL A 131 0.26 1.35 7.25
CA VAL A 131 0.76 1.89 5.98
C VAL A 131 -0.40 2.57 5.27
N ASP A 132 -0.16 3.76 4.75
CA ASP A 132 -1.19 4.63 4.13
C ASP A 132 -2.35 4.92 5.10
N SER A 133 -2.01 5.47 6.25
CA SER A 133 -2.96 5.74 7.34
C SER A 133 -4.11 6.68 6.95
N LYS A 134 -3.92 7.50 5.91
CA LYS A 134 -4.90 8.46 5.40
C LYS A 134 -5.61 8.01 4.11
N LYS A 135 -5.31 6.81 3.61
CA LYS A 135 -5.83 6.27 2.33
C LYS A 135 -5.53 7.17 1.12
N GLU A 136 -4.32 7.69 1.04
CA GLU A 136 -3.92 8.65 0.00
C GLU A 136 -3.58 7.95 -1.32
N VAL A 137 -3.14 6.68 -1.24
CA VAL A 137 -2.66 5.90 -2.38
C VAL A 137 -3.56 4.70 -2.66
N GLY A 138 -4.14 4.10 -1.62
CA GLY A 138 -4.96 2.90 -1.77
C GLY A 138 -5.62 2.49 -0.47
N ASP A 139 -5.64 1.20 -0.19
CA ASP A 139 -6.18 0.67 1.06
C ASP A 139 -5.16 0.77 2.18
N THR A 140 -5.62 1.19 3.35
CA THR A 140 -4.80 1.21 4.56
C THR A 140 -4.43 -0.22 4.97
N ILE A 141 -3.12 -0.49 5.07
CA ILE A 141 -2.61 -1.77 5.56
C ILE A 141 -2.38 -1.67 7.06
N ARG A 142 -2.87 -2.65 7.80
CA ARG A 142 -2.74 -2.74 9.25
C ARG A 142 -2.14 -4.07 9.64
N LYS A 143 -1.07 -4.04 10.44
CA LYS A 143 -0.43 -5.24 10.99
C LYS A 143 -0.16 -5.04 12.46
N GLN A 144 -0.88 -5.75 13.32
CA GLN A 144 -0.60 -5.78 14.76
C GLN A 144 0.41 -6.88 15.09
N VAL A 145 1.30 -6.56 15.98
CA VAL A 145 2.32 -7.48 16.49
C VAL A 145 2.37 -7.41 18.02
N ARG A 146 2.72 -8.52 18.63
CA ARG A 146 2.92 -8.64 20.07
C ARG A 146 4.40 -8.53 20.38
N VAL A 147 4.75 -7.66 21.31
CA VAL A 147 6.14 -7.34 21.67
C VAL A 147 6.34 -7.57 23.16
N PRO A 148 7.04 -8.65 23.53
CA PRO A 148 7.40 -8.87 24.92
C PRO A 148 8.56 -7.94 25.32
N VAL A 149 8.44 -7.29 26.47
CA VAL A 149 9.46 -6.41 27.04
C VAL A 149 9.92 -7.01 28.37
N VAL A 150 11.20 -7.32 28.46
CA VAL A 150 11.83 -7.89 29.65
C VAL A 150 12.27 -6.80 30.63
N SER A 151 12.60 -7.19 31.86
CA SER A 151 13.14 -6.25 32.85
C SER A 151 14.43 -5.59 32.29
N GLY A 152 14.55 -4.30 32.49
CA GLY A 152 15.82 -3.62 32.31
C GLY A 152 16.84 -4.04 33.37
N PRO A 153 18.08 -3.57 33.23
CA PRO A 153 19.08 -3.73 34.28
C PRO A 153 18.66 -3.03 35.56
#